data_bb3a937ec814983325d60404c7548372
#
_entry.id   bb3a937ec814983325d60404c7548372
#
_cell.length_a   1.000
_cell.length_b   1.000
_cell.length_c   1.000
_cell.angle_alpha   90.00
_cell.angle_beta   90.00
_cell.angle_gamma   90.00
#
_symmetry.space_group_name_H-M   'P 1'
#
loop_
_entity.id
_entity.type
_entity.pdbx_description
1 polymer ?
#
loop_
_entity_poly.entity_id
_entity_poly.type
_entity_poly.pdbx_seq_one_letter_code
_entity_poly.pdbx_strand_id
1 'polypeptide(L)'
;MAGRRPSHAPRVLSCGVVLLDPQGRLLLAHATETSHWDIPKGHHDPGESEREAALRELFEETGIALAAERLVDLGRFLYRPDKDLHLFAARLRANETDLSHCICTSMFPSRATGASIPEMDAFRWVELDEVRQYASRSLAKVFATTLSLADLHRDLPG
;
A
#
# COMPACT_ATOMS: atom_id res chain seq x y z
N MET A 1 -32.74 5.12 -19.33
CA MET A 1 -32.25 5.33 -19.15
C MET A 1 -31.49 4.76 -18.87
N ALA A 2 -31.21 4.66 -19.19
CA ALA A 2 -30.64 4.07 -18.94
C ALA A 2 -29.80 4.15 -18.33
N GLY A 3 -29.30 4.12 -18.28
CA GLY A 3 -28.33 4.29 -17.69
C GLY A 3 -28.04 4.41 -16.44
N ARG A 4 -28.64 4.45 -15.78
CA ARG A 4 -28.43 4.59 -14.66
C ARG A 4 -27.87 3.62 -14.08
N ARG A 5 -27.13 3.74 -13.45
CA ARG A 5 -26.49 2.86 -12.92
C ARG A 5 -26.84 2.70 -11.65
N PRO A 6 -26.74 1.76 -11.25
CA PRO A 6 -27.11 1.35 -10.02
C PRO A 6 -26.28 1.98 -9.12
N SER A 7 -25.58 2.27 -9.37
CA SER A 7 -24.97 2.89 -8.70
C SER A 7 -24.83 3.15 -7.54
N HIS A 8 -25.26 2.79 -7.13
CA HIS A 8 -25.19 3.21 -5.96
C HIS A 8 -24.61 2.29 -5.03
N ALA A 9 -24.00 1.26 -5.43
CA ALA A 9 -23.17 0.49 -4.59
C ALA A 9 -22.05 1.38 -4.15
N PRO A 10 -21.80 1.57 -2.87
CA PRO A 10 -20.71 2.41 -2.41
C PRO A 10 -19.39 1.82 -2.90
N ARG A 11 -18.49 2.68 -3.33
CA ARG A 11 -17.14 2.26 -3.67
C ARG A 11 -16.39 1.91 -2.39
N VAL A 12 -15.62 0.84 -2.43
CA VAL A 12 -14.77 0.47 -1.30
C VAL A 12 -13.56 1.40 -1.28
N LEU A 13 -13.21 1.90 -0.11
CA LEU A 13 -12.03 2.71 0.09
C LEU A 13 -10.98 1.89 0.83
N SER A 14 -9.80 1.77 0.21
CA SER A 14 -8.59 1.29 0.89
C SER A 14 -7.65 2.45 1.12
N CYS A 15 -6.87 2.36 2.18
CA CYS A 15 -5.87 3.36 2.51
C CYS A 15 -4.51 2.68 2.58
N GLY A 16 -3.49 3.31 2.02
CA GLY A 16 -2.18 2.70 1.95
C GLY A 16 -1.04 3.70 2.05
N VAL A 17 0.16 3.17 2.22
CA VAL A 17 1.35 3.99 2.42
C VAL A 17 2.42 3.61 1.39
N VAL A 18 2.92 4.64 0.70
CA VAL A 18 4.07 4.55 -0.17
C VAL A 18 5.29 4.93 0.66
N LEU A 19 6.13 3.96 1.01
CA LEU A 19 7.35 4.22 1.77
C LEU A 19 8.55 4.17 0.84
N LEU A 20 9.35 5.23 0.85
CA LEU A 20 10.61 5.27 0.12
C LEU A 20 11.76 5.26 1.10
N ASP A 21 12.87 4.62 0.71
CA ASP A 21 14.11 4.72 1.47
C ASP A 21 14.91 5.95 1.03
N PRO A 22 16.07 6.24 1.66
CA PRO A 22 16.84 7.41 1.27
C PRO A 22 17.28 7.43 -0.20
N GLN A 23 17.41 6.25 -0.84
CA GLN A 23 17.80 6.15 -2.25
C GLN A 23 16.59 6.17 -3.19
N GLY A 24 15.38 6.27 -2.67
CA GLY A 24 14.17 6.32 -3.49
C GLY A 24 13.60 4.97 -3.88
N ARG A 25 14.07 3.88 -3.26
CA ARG A 25 13.46 2.57 -3.49
C ARG A 25 12.15 2.47 -2.74
N LEU A 26 11.22 1.71 -3.30
CA LEU A 26 9.87 1.55 -2.77
C LEU A 26 9.77 0.27 -1.93
N LEU A 27 9.15 0.36 -0.76
CA LEU A 27 8.84 -0.83 0.02
C LEU A 27 7.67 -1.58 -0.60
N LEU A 28 7.88 -2.83 -0.94
CA LEU A 28 6.81 -3.74 -1.35
C LEU A 28 6.81 -4.98 -0.45
N ALA A 29 5.61 -5.49 -0.20
CA ALA A 29 5.41 -6.73 0.54
C ALA A 29 4.80 -7.78 -0.39
N HIS A 30 5.26 -9.01 -0.27
CA HIS A 30 4.76 -10.11 -1.09
C HIS A 30 3.41 -10.57 -0.58
N ALA A 31 2.41 -10.57 -1.45
CA ALA A 31 1.08 -11.06 -1.12
C ALA A 31 1.11 -12.59 -1.12
N THR A 32 0.86 -13.18 0.04
CA THR A 32 0.99 -14.61 0.27
C THR A 32 0.12 -15.40 -0.70
N GLU A 33 0.67 -16.48 -1.25
CA GLU A 33 0.02 -17.34 -2.24
C GLU A 33 -0.29 -16.66 -3.58
N THR A 34 0.36 -15.54 -3.88
CA THR A 34 0.23 -14.89 -5.18
C THR A 34 1.60 -14.70 -5.82
N SER A 35 1.61 -14.20 -7.06
CA SER A 35 2.87 -13.92 -7.77
C SER A 35 3.26 -12.44 -7.68
N HIS A 36 2.50 -11.61 -6.95
CA HIS A 36 2.77 -10.18 -6.96
C HIS A 36 3.02 -9.61 -5.58
N TRP A 37 3.58 -8.41 -5.59
CA TRP A 37 3.92 -7.64 -4.41
C TRP A 37 3.06 -6.39 -4.38
N ASP A 38 2.86 -5.83 -3.20
CA ASP A 38 1.97 -4.69 -3.04
C ASP A 38 2.51 -3.75 -1.96
N ILE A 39 2.01 -2.52 -1.95
CA ILE A 39 2.28 -1.60 -0.84
C ILE A 39 1.40 -2.02 0.34
N PRO A 40 1.80 -1.66 1.57
CA PRO A 40 0.91 -1.87 2.73
C PRO A 40 -0.36 -1.05 2.55
N LYS A 41 -1.50 -1.72 2.60
CA LYS A 41 -2.80 -1.07 2.43
C LYS A 41 -3.91 -2.00 2.88
N GLY A 42 -5.06 -1.44 3.14
CA GLY A 42 -6.25 -2.22 3.45
C GLY A 42 -7.48 -1.34 3.62
N HIS A 43 -8.58 -1.99 3.92
CA HIS A 43 -9.87 -1.32 3.96
C HIS A 43 -9.94 -0.31 5.10
N HIS A 44 -10.52 0.84 4.79
CA HIS A 44 -10.85 1.86 5.76
C HIS A 44 -12.02 1.39 6.62
N ASP A 45 -11.88 1.48 7.93
CA ASP A 45 -12.93 1.08 8.87
C ASP A 45 -13.79 2.30 9.24
N PRO A 46 -15.08 2.08 9.56
CA PRO A 46 -15.93 3.18 10.02
C PRO A 46 -15.35 3.81 11.28
N GLY A 47 -15.39 5.13 11.33
CA GLY A 47 -14.97 5.87 12.51
C GLY A 47 -13.49 6.23 12.56
N GLU A 48 -12.65 5.68 11.67
CA GLU A 48 -11.26 6.12 11.61
C GLU A 48 -11.06 7.06 10.42
N SER A 49 -10.07 7.96 10.52
CA SER A 49 -9.69 8.78 9.39
C SER A 49 -8.92 7.94 8.38
N GLU A 50 -8.79 8.43 7.16
CA GLU A 50 -7.97 7.75 6.15
C GLU A 50 -6.52 7.63 6.60
N ARG A 51 -5.99 8.66 7.26
CA ARG A 51 -4.61 8.62 7.79
C ARG A 51 -4.47 7.55 8.87
N GLU A 52 -5.45 7.46 9.76
CA GLU A 52 -5.44 6.41 10.78
C GLU A 52 -5.52 5.02 10.17
N ALA A 53 -6.36 4.85 9.14
CA ALA A 53 -6.47 3.58 8.44
C ALA A 53 -5.15 3.20 7.78
N ALA A 54 -4.49 4.15 7.11
CA ALA A 54 -3.21 3.91 6.46
C ALA A 54 -2.14 3.49 7.46
N LEU A 55 -2.06 4.16 8.61
CA LEU A 55 -1.10 3.81 9.66
C LEU A 55 -1.38 2.44 10.26
N ARG A 56 -2.64 2.12 10.48
CA ARG A 56 -3.04 0.82 11.01
C ARG A 56 -2.67 -0.30 10.06
N GLU A 57 -2.98 -0.13 8.77
CA GLU A 57 -2.66 -1.13 7.77
C GLU A 57 -1.15 -1.30 7.60
N LEU A 58 -0.39 -0.20 7.64
CA LEU A 58 1.06 -0.27 7.60
C LEU A 58 1.59 -1.14 8.74
N PHE A 59 1.09 -0.91 9.94
CA PHE A 59 1.54 -1.66 11.11
C PHE A 59 1.11 -3.13 11.04
N GLU A 60 -0.13 -3.38 10.63
CA GLU A 60 -0.64 -4.76 10.56
C GLU A 60 0.09 -5.59 9.51
N GLU A 61 0.45 -4.97 8.39
CA GLU A 61 1.06 -5.71 7.28
C GLU A 61 2.58 -5.76 7.34
N THR A 62 3.23 -4.83 8.03
CA THR A 62 4.70 -4.78 8.06
C THR A 62 5.31 -4.70 9.45
N GLY A 63 4.55 -4.31 10.45
CA GLY A 63 5.09 -4.02 11.78
C GLY A 63 5.73 -2.64 11.91
N ILE A 64 5.75 -1.85 10.83
CA ILE A 64 6.35 -0.51 10.88
C ILE A 64 5.35 0.46 11.50
N ALA A 65 5.80 1.17 12.55
CA ALA A 65 5.02 2.20 13.22
C ALA A 65 5.62 3.56 12.91
N LEU A 66 4.81 4.46 12.37
CA LEU A 66 5.22 5.83 12.08
C LEU A 66 4.31 6.81 12.77
N ALA A 67 4.86 7.96 13.15
CA ALA A 67 4.04 9.07 13.63
C ALA A 67 3.20 9.61 12.46
N ALA A 68 1.97 9.98 12.77
CA ALA A 68 1.02 10.45 11.75
C ALA A 68 1.56 11.66 10.97
N GLU A 69 2.33 12.50 11.65
CA GLU A 69 2.90 13.71 11.05
C GLU A 69 3.91 13.41 9.94
N ARG A 70 4.45 12.21 9.91
CA ARG A 70 5.41 11.84 8.87
C ARG A 70 4.75 11.51 7.54
N LEU A 71 3.44 11.28 7.54
CA LEU A 71 2.74 10.93 6.32
C LEU A 71 2.32 12.18 5.56
N VAL A 72 2.64 12.20 4.26
CA VAL A 72 2.17 13.21 3.32
C VAL A 72 0.96 12.65 2.60
N ASP A 73 -0.15 13.39 2.61
CA ASP A 73 -1.39 12.96 1.96
C ASP A 73 -1.27 13.16 0.45
N LEU A 74 -1.38 12.10 -0.30
CA LEU A 74 -1.32 12.13 -1.76
C LEU A 74 -2.69 12.16 -2.43
N GLY A 75 -3.77 11.98 -1.66
CA GLY A 75 -5.14 11.99 -2.18
C GLY A 75 -5.64 10.63 -2.59
N ARG A 76 -6.79 10.63 -3.25
CA ARG A 76 -7.46 9.40 -3.70
C ARG A 76 -7.18 9.13 -5.16
N PHE A 77 -7.02 7.85 -5.46
CA PHE A 77 -6.78 7.35 -6.81
C PHE A 77 -7.80 6.29 -7.14
N LEU A 78 -8.26 6.24 -8.38
CA LEU A 78 -9.04 5.13 -8.87
C LEU A 78 -8.13 3.90 -8.93
N TYR A 79 -8.51 2.83 -8.26
CA TYR A 79 -7.68 1.64 -8.16
C TYR A 79 -8.27 0.48 -8.96
N ARG A 80 -9.55 0.23 -8.79
CA ARG A 80 -10.34 -0.76 -9.53
C ARG A 80 -11.71 -0.16 -9.80
N PRO A 81 -12.52 -0.77 -10.67
CA PRO A 81 -13.84 -0.21 -10.94
C PRO A 81 -14.71 0.03 -9.71
N ASP A 82 -14.54 -0.77 -8.67
CA ASP A 82 -15.33 -0.65 -7.45
C ASP A 82 -14.51 -0.18 -6.24
N LYS A 83 -13.26 0.22 -6.43
CA LYS A 83 -12.39 0.54 -5.29
C LYS A 83 -11.54 1.76 -5.55
N ASP A 84 -11.52 2.67 -4.58
CA ASP A 84 -10.59 3.78 -4.54
C ASP A 84 -9.46 3.48 -3.55
N LEU A 85 -8.32 4.10 -3.78
CA LEU A 85 -7.14 3.96 -2.93
C LEU A 85 -6.69 5.34 -2.49
N HIS A 86 -6.75 5.61 -1.19
CA HIS A 86 -6.21 6.84 -0.63
C HIS A 86 -4.78 6.58 -0.20
N LEU A 87 -3.84 7.29 -0.78
CA LEU A 87 -2.42 7.07 -0.55
C LEU A 87 -1.79 8.17 0.27
N PHE A 88 -0.92 7.75 1.15
CA PHE A 88 -0.02 8.61 1.91
C PHE A 88 1.40 8.17 1.60
N ALA A 89 2.36 9.05 1.83
CA ALA A 89 3.75 8.72 1.56
C ALA A 89 4.65 9.22 2.67
N ALA A 90 5.77 8.53 2.85
CA ALA A 90 6.83 8.98 3.75
C ALA A 90 8.17 8.44 3.27
N ARG A 91 9.25 9.14 3.64
CA ARG A 91 10.60 8.65 3.43
C ARG A 91 11.13 8.13 4.75
N LEU A 92 11.63 6.91 4.78
CA LEU A 92 12.31 6.38 5.95
C LEU A 92 13.73 6.92 6.02
N ARG A 93 14.23 7.07 7.24
CA ARG A 93 15.62 7.43 7.47
C ARG A 93 16.50 6.21 7.30
N ALA A 94 17.80 6.42 7.12
CA ALA A 94 18.74 5.31 6.91
C ALA A 94 18.67 4.26 8.03
N ASN A 95 18.44 4.69 9.27
CA ASN A 95 18.36 3.77 10.41
C ASN A 95 16.97 3.12 10.57
N GLU A 96 16.05 3.37 9.67
CA GLU A 96 14.70 2.79 9.68
C GLU A 96 14.48 1.78 8.55
N THR A 97 15.49 1.50 7.74
CA THR A 97 15.32 0.72 6.50
C THR A 97 15.60 -0.76 6.63
N ASP A 98 15.94 -1.24 7.83
CA ASP A 98 16.17 -2.67 8.05
C ASP A 98 14.85 -3.41 8.08
N LEU A 99 14.60 -4.25 7.08
CA LEU A 99 13.35 -4.98 6.94
C LEU A 99 13.34 -6.32 7.69
N SER A 100 14.44 -6.67 8.37
CA SER A 100 14.51 -7.95 9.08
C SER A 100 13.52 -8.06 10.25
N HIS A 101 13.02 -6.93 10.74
CA HIS A 101 12.04 -6.88 11.82
C HIS A 101 10.60 -6.81 11.33
N CYS A 102 10.38 -6.72 10.03
CA CYS A 102 9.02 -6.64 9.51
C CYS A 102 8.29 -7.95 9.73
N ILE A 103 7.04 -7.84 10.16
CA ILE A 103 6.17 -8.96 10.37
C ILE A 103 4.73 -8.55 10.08
N CYS A 104 4.00 -9.41 9.40
CA CYS A 104 2.59 -9.20 9.11
C CYS A 104 1.76 -9.93 10.13
N THR A 105 0.89 -9.19 10.85
CA THR A 105 -0.04 -9.76 11.81
C THR A 105 -1.46 -9.87 11.25
N SER A 106 -1.70 -9.37 10.06
CA SER A 106 -2.99 -9.50 9.38
C SER A 106 -3.05 -10.87 8.71
N MET A 107 -4.07 -11.64 9.04
CA MET A 107 -4.17 -13.05 8.64
C MET A 107 -5.34 -13.27 7.69
N PHE A 108 -5.22 -14.31 6.87
CA PHE A 108 -6.33 -14.75 6.04
C PHE A 108 -6.29 -16.28 5.89
N PRO A 109 -7.41 -16.91 5.52
CA PRO A 109 -7.38 -18.34 5.31
C PRO A 109 -6.66 -18.71 4.00
N SER A 110 -5.70 -19.62 4.10
CA SER A 110 -5.00 -20.16 2.93
C SER A 110 -5.99 -20.78 1.97
N ARG A 111 -5.85 -20.48 0.69
CA ARG A 111 -6.67 -21.11 -0.36
C ARG A 111 -6.32 -22.57 -0.54
N ALA A 112 -5.09 -22.94 -0.20
CA ALA A 112 -4.64 -24.33 -0.36
C ALA A 112 -5.05 -25.20 0.80
N THR A 113 -5.00 -24.70 2.05
CA THR A 113 -5.16 -25.52 3.24
C THR A 113 -6.28 -25.06 4.17
N GLY A 114 -6.78 -23.83 4.02
CA GLY A 114 -7.72 -23.23 4.95
C GLY A 114 -7.11 -22.76 6.26
N ALA A 115 -5.83 -22.99 6.49
CA ALA A 115 -5.17 -22.52 7.69
C ALA A 115 -5.01 -21.00 7.66
N SER A 116 -5.02 -20.39 8.86
CA SER A 116 -4.79 -18.95 8.97
C SER A 116 -3.32 -18.64 8.73
N ILE A 117 -3.03 -17.83 7.74
CA ILE A 117 -1.66 -17.46 7.35
C ILE A 117 -1.57 -15.94 7.17
N PRO A 118 -0.36 -15.36 7.27
CA PRO A 118 -0.20 -13.92 7.09
C PRO A 118 -0.55 -13.48 5.68
N GLU A 119 -1.14 -12.30 5.56
CA GLU A 119 -1.45 -11.72 4.25
C GLU A 119 -0.18 -11.37 3.47
N MET A 120 0.88 -11.00 4.17
CA MET A 120 2.18 -10.69 3.57
C MET A 120 3.25 -11.59 4.18
N ASP A 121 4.11 -12.18 3.36
CA ASP A 121 5.10 -13.15 3.83
C ASP A 121 6.55 -12.78 3.48
N ALA A 122 6.78 -11.67 2.80
CA ALA A 122 8.12 -11.19 2.51
C ALA A 122 8.08 -9.68 2.25
N PHE A 123 9.21 -9.02 2.44
CA PHE A 123 9.34 -7.56 2.30
C PHE A 123 10.63 -7.24 1.57
N ARG A 124 10.60 -6.23 0.70
CA ARG A 124 11.82 -5.81 0.01
C ARG A 124 11.74 -4.38 -0.46
N TRP A 125 12.92 -3.76 -0.60
CA TRP A 125 13.07 -2.48 -1.29
C TRP A 125 13.23 -2.76 -2.78
N VAL A 126 12.45 -2.05 -3.59
CA VAL A 126 12.41 -2.27 -5.04
C VAL A 126 12.79 -0.98 -5.75
N GLU A 127 13.73 -1.07 -6.70
CA GLU A 127 14.11 0.06 -7.53
C GLU A 127 12.90 0.55 -8.32
N LEU A 128 12.79 1.86 -8.50
CA LEU A 128 11.60 2.44 -9.12
C LEU A 128 11.36 1.95 -10.55
N ASP A 129 12.42 1.65 -11.30
CA ASP A 129 12.29 1.14 -12.65
C ASP A 129 11.90 -0.35 -12.69
N GLU A 130 11.89 -1.02 -11.55
CA GLU A 130 11.51 -2.43 -11.45
C GLU A 130 10.13 -2.64 -10.83
N VAL A 131 9.50 -1.59 -10.34
CA VAL A 131 8.24 -1.72 -9.58
C VAL A 131 7.17 -2.48 -10.36
N ARG A 132 7.03 -2.20 -11.66
CA ARG A 132 5.97 -2.86 -12.43
C ARG A 132 6.22 -4.34 -12.67
N GLN A 133 7.44 -4.82 -12.45
CA GLN A 133 7.73 -6.25 -12.55
C GLN A 133 7.21 -7.01 -11.33
N TYR A 134 7.12 -6.32 -10.20
CA TYR A 134 6.71 -6.92 -8.93
C TYR A 134 5.26 -6.62 -8.58
N ALA A 135 4.79 -5.42 -8.89
CA ALA A 135 3.49 -4.93 -8.41
C ALA A 135 2.32 -5.61 -9.12
N SER A 136 1.18 -5.64 -8.44
CA SER A 136 -0.07 -6.04 -9.07
C SER A 136 -0.39 -5.11 -10.23
N ARG A 137 -1.20 -5.59 -11.16
CA ARG A 137 -1.56 -4.79 -12.33
C ARG A 137 -2.22 -3.46 -11.93
N SER A 138 -3.10 -3.51 -10.94
CA SER A 138 -3.81 -2.30 -10.48
C SER A 138 -2.86 -1.28 -9.88
N LEU A 139 -1.92 -1.73 -9.06
CA LEU A 139 -0.94 -0.84 -8.44
C LEU A 139 0.03 -0.29 -9.49
N ALA A 140 0.53 -1.14 -10.36
CA ALA A 140 1.43 -0.70 -11.42
C ALA A 140 0.79 0.38 -12.30
N LYS A 141 -0.52 0.27 -12.55
CA LYS A 141 -1.24 1.27 -13.34
C LYS A 141 -1.28 2.62 -12.63
N VAL A 142 -1.48 2.64 -11.32
CA VAL A 142 -1.46 3.90 -10.55
C VAL A 142 -0.12 4.60 -10.73
N PHE A 143 0.99 3.87 -10.60
CA PHE A 143 2.31 4.46 -10.73
C PHE A 143 2.67 4.82 -12.16
N ALA A 144 2.06 4.18 -13.13
CA ALA A 144 2.33 4.48 -14.54
C ALA A 144 1.54 5.70 -15.05
N THR A 145 0.37 5.97 -14.47
CA THR A 145 -0.55 6.95 -15.04
C THR A 145 -0.85 8.15 -14.15
N THR A 146 -0.86 8.00 -12.83
CA THR A 146 -1.38 9.05 -11.96
C THR A 146 -0.43 9.51 -10.87
N LEU A 147 0.52 8.68 -10.45
CA LEU A 147 1.45 9.05 -9.39
C LEU A 147 2.88 8.73 -9.82
N SER A 148 3.68 9.76 -10.03
CA SER A 148 5.09 9.58 -10.39
C SER A 148 5.92 9.31 -9.14
N LEU A 149 6.47 8.10 -9.03
CA LEU A 149 7.36 7.76 -7.91
C LEU A 149 8.68 8.55 -7.97
N ALA A 150 9.16 8.88 -9.16
CA ALA A 150 10.37 9.69 -9.30
C ALA A 150 10.15 11.11 -8.77
N ASP A 151 9.01 11.71 -9.09
CA ASP A 151 8.67 13.03 -8.56
C ASP A 151 8.48 12.97 -7.05
N LEU A 152 7.85 11.92 -6.56
CA LEU A 152 7.64 11.71 -5.14
C LEU A 152 8.98 11.59 -4.41
N HIS A 153 9.93 10.83 -4.97
CA HIS A 153 11.26 10.69 -4.41
C HIS A 153 11.96 12.06 -4.31
N ARG A 154 11.85 12.87 -5.34
CA ARG A 154 12.46 14.21 -5.34
C ARG A 154 11.82 15.11 -4.30
N ASP A 155 10.51 15.04 -4.12
CA ASP A 155 9.75 16.03 -3.36
C ASP A 155 9.47 15.67 -1.90
N LEU A 156 9.57 14.40 -1.51
CA LEU A 156 9.30 14.01 -0.13
C LEU A 156 10.38 14.55 0.81
N PRO A 157 9.97 15.04 1.99
CA PRO A 157 10.95 15.46 2.99
C PRO A 157 11.83 14.30 3.43
N GLY A 158 13.06 14.59 3.74
CA GLY A 158 14.06 13.61 4.17
C GLY A 158 14.03 13.24 5.63
#